data_d6eb124977bab3e0c0a3753dc0d8da91
#
_entry.id   d6eb124977bab3e0c0a3753dc0d8da91
#
_cell.length_a   1.000
_cell.length_b   1.000
_cell.length_c   1.000
_cell.angle_alpha   90.00
_cell.angle_beta   90.00
_cell.angle_gamma   90.00
#
_symmetry.space_group_name_H-M   'P 1'
#
loop_
_entity.id
_entity.type
_entity.pdbx_description
1 polymer ?
#
loop_
_entity_poly.entity_id
_entity_poly.type
_entity_poly.pdbx_seq_one_letter_code
_entity_poly.pdbx_strand_id
1 'polypeptide(L)'
;SITRRSALIGTAGLLAQPALVAPLHAKPMPPAPTVWPQALQVPGGVARLPLGPAATRPVAQVRQGEVDVPLRVVGDAIGWTAIVGIPLAAAPGDAFISVLPEGGGSPRLVHYSVAPKQYKEQHLKVSPRTVDLSPEDQARYERERDHQAQVMATFTEQPAGVALASLRMRVPVPGRRSSSFGLRRVFNGQPRNPHSGMDIAAATGTPIVAPLPGRVIDVGDYFFNGGTVWLDHGQGLLTMYCHLSSMDVRVGDVLQAGDAFCKVGATGRVTGPHLHWGVMLNRTMVD
;
A
#
# COMPACT_ATOMS: atom_id res chain seq x y z
N SER A 1 82.94 -27.11 -68.61
CA SER A 1 81.90 -26.18 -68.43
C SER A 1 80.80 -26.77 -67.53
N ILE A 2 80.66 -26.21 -66.35
CA ILE A 2 79.76 -26.68 -65.29
C ILE A 2 78.74 -25.59 -65.08
N THR A 3 77.48 -25.87 -65.38
CA THR A 3 76.34 -25.00 -65.16
C THR A 3 75.74 -25.28 -63.74
N ARG A 4 75.77 -24.29 -62.89
CA ARG A 4 75.07 -24.29 -61.60
C ARG A 4 73.61 -23.90 -61.76
N ARG A 5 72.70 -24.75 -61.34
CA ARG A 5 71.30 -24.45 -61.22
C ARG A 5 71.05 -23.95 -59.78
N SER A 6 70.58 -22.70 -59.62
CA SER A 6 70.12 -22.20 -58.33
C SER A 6 68.64 -22.55 -58.12
N ALA A 7 68.33 -23.17 -56.98
CA ALA A 7 66.97 -23.44 -56.57
C ALA A 7 66.45 -22.31 -55.71
N LEU A 8 65.35 -21.65 -56.14
CA LEU A 8 64.61 -20.67 -55.37
C LEU A 8 63.63 -21.44 -54.44
N ILE A 9 63.86 -21.27 -53.14
CA ILE A 9 62.92 -21.75 -52.13
C ILE A 9 61.94 -20.58 -51.87
N GLY A 10 60.68 -20.74 -52.30
CA GLY A 10 59.60 -19.80 -51.98
C GLY A 10 59.00 -20.08 -50.64
N THR A 11 59.16 -19.18 -49.70
CA THR A 11 58.48 -19.20 -48.40
C THR A 11 57.08 -18.67 -48.57
N ALA A 12 56.08 -19.57 -48.48
CA ALA A 12 54.66 -19.21 -48.40
C ALA A 12 54.35 -18.71 -46.98
N GLY A 13 54.18 -17.41 -46.82
CA GLY A 13 53.70 -16.83 -45.58
C GLY A 13 52.18 -17.03 -45.42
N LEU A 14 51.77 -17.83 -44.47
CA LEU A 14 50.36 -17.88 -44.03
C LEU A 14 50.04 -16.60 -43.29
N LEU A 15 49.19 -15.76 -43.94
CA LEU A 15 48.54 -14.64 -43.29
C LEU A 15 47.35 -15.18 -42.47
N ALA A 16 47.52 -15.27 -41.15
CA ALA A 16 46.44 -15.57 -40.24
C ALA A 16 45.48 -14.33 -40.17
N GLN A 17 44.28 -14.46 -40.69
CA GLN A 17 43.23 -13.45 -40.51
C GLN A 17 42.71 -13.49 -39.06
N PRO A 18 42.58 -12.34 -38.37
CA PRO A 18 41.92 -12.33 -37.05
C PRO A 18 40.44 -12.65 -37.21
N ALA A 19 39.99 -13.71 -36.54
CA ALA A 19 38.58 -14.06 -36.44
C ALA A 19 37.84 -12.90 -35.67
N LEU A 20 36.95 -12.23 -36.34
CA LEU A 20 36.01 -11.28 -35.70
C LEU A 20 35.09 -12.12 -34.78
N VAL A 21 35.35 -12.05 -33.47
CA VAL A 21 34.43 -12.56 -32.46
C VAL A 21 33.23 -11.59 -32.38
N ALA A 22 32.10 -11.95 -32.98
CA ALA A 22 30.86 -11.18 -32.84
C ALA A 22 30.48 -11.12 -31.36
N PRO A 23 30.08 -9.95 -30.84
CA PRO A 23 29.64 -9.85 -29.46
C PRO A 23 28.39 -10.72 -29.27
N LEU A 24 28.47 -11.65 -28.31
CA LEU A 24 27.31 -12.40 -27.85
C LEU A 24 26.30 -11.38 -27.30
N HIS A 25 25.21 -11.17 -28.05
CA HIS A 25 24.06 -10.43 -27.55
C HIS A 25 23.45 -11.24 -26.41
N ALA A 26 23.74 -10.85 -25.16
CA ALA A 26 23.07 -11.40 -24.02
C ALA A 26 21.56 -11.15 -24.19
N LYS A 27 20.75 -12.22 -24.17
CA LYS A 27 19.29 -12.08 -24.15
C LYS A 27 18.92 -11.17 -22.99
N PRO A 28 18.05 -10.15 -23.18
CA PRO A 28 17.59 -9.33 -22.07
C PRO A 28 17.01 -10.26 -21.01
N MET A 29 17.51 -10.11 -19.79
CA MET A 29 17.03 -10.85 -18.62
C MET A 29 15.54 -10.52 -18.45
N PRO A 30 14.65 -11.50 -18.23
CA PRO A 30 13.24 -11.20 -17.97
C PRO A 30 13.14 -10.23 -16.79
N PRO A 31 12.20 -9.27 -16.84
CA PRO A 31 12.01 -8.33 -15.72
C PRO A 31 11.78 -9.12 -14.44
N ALA A 32 12.40 -8.66 -13.36
CA ALA A 32 12.22 -9.26 -12.05
C ALA A 32 10.71 -9.31 -11.71
N PRO A 33 10.22 -10.39 -11.09
CA PRO A 33 8.81 -10.51 -10.74
C PRO A 33 8.38 -9.32 -9.87
N THR A 34 7.26 -8.68 -10.21
CA THR A 34 6.71 -7.57 -9.43
C THR A 34 6.22 -8.11 -8.09
N VAL A 35 6.84 -7.68 -7.01
CA VAL A 35 6.47 -8.05 -5.64
C VAL A 35 5.54 -7.00 -5.05
N TRP A 36 4.42 -7.42 -4.47
CA TRP A 36 3.42 -6.56 -3.85
C TRP A 36 3.51 -6.58 -2.31
N PRO A 37 3.19 -5.44 -1.65
CA PRO A 37 3.04 -4.10 -2.22
C PRO A 37 4.37 -3.59 -2.78
N GLN A 38 4.31 -2.70 -3.77
CA GLN A 38 5.51 -2.03 -4.26
C GLN A 38 6.06 -1.12 -3.16
N ALA A 39 7.38 -1.21 -2.92
CA ALA A 39 8.01 -0.35 -1.94
C ALA A 39 8.14 1.07 -2.48
N LEU A 40 7.69 2.04 -1.68
CA LEU A 40 7.91 3.46 -1.90
C LEU A 40 8.10 4.12 -0.53
N GLN A 41 9.34 4.29 -0.10
CA GLN A 41 9.69 4.80 1.23
C GLN A 41 9.59 6.33 1.28
N VAL A 42 8.37 6.82 1.29
CA VAL A 42 8.02 8.24 1.38
C VAL A 42 6.86 8.42 2.36
N PRO A 43 6.57 9.61 2.88
CA PRO A 43 5.35 9.85 3.65
C PRO A 43 4.10 9.34 2.91
N GLY A 44 3.27 8.54 3.55
CA GLY A 44 2.10 7.89 2.94
C GLY A 44 2.40 6.66 2.09
N GLY A 45 3.64 6.25 1.97
CA GLY A 45 4.05 5.07 1.21
C GLY A 45 4.25 3.82 2.07
N VAL A 46 4.91 2.82 1.49
CA VAL A 46 5.15 1.52 2.12
C VAL A 46 6.63 1.17 2.06
N ALA A 47 7.22 0.74 3.17
CA ALA A 47 8.54 0.12 3.20
C ALA A 47 8.41 -1.41 3.23
N ARG A 48 9.35 -2.09 2.57
CA ARG A 48 9.56 -3.54 2.63
C ARG A 48 10.94 -3.79 3.21
N LEU A 49 10.99 -4.31 4.43
CA LEU A 49 12.23 -4.44 5.19
C LEU A 49 12.57 -5.92 5.36
N PRO A 50 13.66 -6.40 4.74
CA PRO A 50 14.11 -7.77 4.92
C PRO A 50 14.48 -8.02 6.39
N LEU A 51 13.94 -9.10 6.97
CA LEU A 51 14.24 -9.53 8.33
C LEU A 51 15.25 -10.67 8.37
N GLY A 52 15.53 -11.31 7.23
CA GLY A 52 16.38 -12.47 7.11
C GLY A 52 15.65 -13.78 7.37
N PRO A 53 16.41 -14.91 7.41
CA PRO A 53 15.87 -16.23 7.70
C PRO A 53 15.55 -16.39 9.19
N ALA A 54 14.46 -17.11 9.48
CA ALA A 54 14.10 -17.54 10.85
C ALA A 54 13.17 -18.75 10.75
N ALA A 55 13.26 -19.68 11.70
CA ALA A 55 12.43 -20.88 11.71
C ALA A 55 10.95 -20.56 11.87
N THR A 56 10.63 -19.52 12.66
CA THR A 56 9.29 -19.02 12.87
C THR A 56 9.18 -17.58 12.35
N ARG A 57 7.94 -17.13 12.09
CA ARG A 57 7.69 -15.77 11.65
C ARG A 57 8.13 -14.77 12.75
N PRO A 58 9.09 -13.85 12.44
CA PRO A 58 9.51 -12.84 13.39
C PRO A 58 8.37 -11.91 13.79
N VAL A 59 8.34 -11.49 15.04
CA VAL A 59 7.45 -10.44 15.53
C VAL A 59 8.14 -9.10 15.34
N ALA A 60 7.55 -8.24 14.51
CA ALA A 60 8.06 -6.90 14.25
C ALA A 60 7.03 -5.85 14.64
N GLN A 61 7.50 -4.69 15.08
CA GLN A 61 6.65 -3.57 15.51
C GLN A 61 7.29 -2.23 15.17
N VAL A 62 6.45 -1.21 15.02
CA VAL A 62 6.87 0.18 14.85
C VAL A 62 6.33 1.03 15.99
N ARG A 63 7.16 1.94 16.50
CA ARG A 63 6.75 2.90 17.52
C ARG A 63 5.94 4.03 16.90
N GLN A 64 4.69 4.22 17.36
CA GLN A 64 3.83 5.34 16.99
C GLN A 64 3.40 6.09 18.25
N GLY A 65 4.01 7.25 18.49
CA GLY A 65 3.88 7.93 19.77
C GLY A 65 4.39 7.06 20.91
N GLU A 66 3.52 6.74 21.85
CA GLU A 66 3.86 5.86 23.00
C GLU A 66 3.45 4.39 22.80
N VAL A 67 2.89 4.04 21.65
CA VAL A 67 2.36 2.70 21.37
C VAL A 67 3.26 1.94 20.40
N ASP A 68 3.56 0.69 20.72
CA ASP A 68 4.19 -0.25 19.80
C ASP A 68 3.11 -0.94 18.96
N VAL A 69 3.11 -0.65 17.68
CA VAL A 69 2.12 -1.17 16.73
C VAL A 69 2.71 -2.35 15.99
N PRO A 70 2.06 -3.53 16.03
CA PRO A 70 2.55 -4.71 15.33
C PRO A 70 2.52 -4.52 13.82
N LEU A 71 3.48 -5.14 13.14
CA LEU A 71 3.66 -5.07 11.70
C LEU A 71 3.25 -6.37 11.02
N ARG A 72 2.77 -6.25 9.79
CA ARG A 72 2.60 -7.39 8.91
C ARG A 72 3.95 -7.93 8.50
N VAL A 73 4.16 -9.24 8.71
CA VAL A 73 5.38 -9.96 8.30
C VAL A 73 4.99 -11.08 7.35
N VAL A 74 5.60 -11.07 6.17
CA VAL A 74 5.35 -12.02 5.08
C VAL A 74 6.62 -12.74 4.67
N GLY A 75 6.50 -13.94 4.11
CA GLY A 75 7.63 -14.76 3.70
C GLY A 75 7.55 -16.16 4.29
N ASP A 76 8.69 -16.80 4.38
CA ASP A 76 8.87 -18.15 4.94
C ASP A 76 10.22 -18.26 5.68
N ALA A 77 10.60 -19.47 6.09
CA ALA A 77 11.82 -19.70 6.85
C ALA A 77 13.13 -19.28 6.13
N ILE A 78 13.10 -19.14 4.81
CA ILE A 78 14.25 -18.72 4.00
C ILE A 78 14.42 -17.20 4.04
N GLY A 79 13.31 -16.46 4.09
CA GLY A 79 13.39 -14.99 4.13
C GLY A 79 12.07 -14.32 4.50
N TRP A 80 12.05 -13.69 5.68
CA TRP A 80 10.94 -12.88 6.16
C TRP A 80 11.09 -11.41 5.77
N THR A 81 9.99 -10.73 5.55
CA THR A 81 9.93 -9.31 5.21
C THR A 81 8.84 -8.62 6.03
N ALA A 82 9.19 -7.55 6.73
CA ALA A 82 8.21 -6.67 7.35
C ALA A 82 7.65 -5.68 6.32
N ILE A 83 6.33 -5.49 6.34
CA ILE A 83 5.61 -4.51 5.53
C ILE A 83 5.20 -3.37 6.44
N VAL A 84 5.71 -2.17 6.16
CA VAL A 84 5.55 -1.00 7.02
C VAL A 84 4.82 0.10 6.28
N GLY A 85 3.64 0.48 6.74
CA GLY A 85 2.98 1.70 6.30
C GLY A 85 3.68 2.92 6.93
N ILE A 86 4.03 3.90 6.12
CA ILE A 86 4.69 5.13 6.54
C ILE A 86 3.63 6.22 6.70
N PRO A 87 3.46 6.83 7.89
CA PRO A 87 2.47 7.88 8.08
C PRO A 87 2.62 9.03 7.09
N LEU A 88 1.51 9.58 6.61
CA LEU A 88 1.52 10.73 5.70
C LEU A 88 2.18 11.97 6.35
N ALA A 89 2.12 12.06 7.68
CA ALA A 89 2.76 13.10 8.47
C ALA A 89 4.23 12.78 8.84
N ALA A 90 4.78 11.63 8.39
CA ALA A 90 6.18 11.28 8.68
C ALA A 90 7.13 12.31 8.09
N ALA A 91 8.12 12.73 8.89
CA ALA A 91 9.21 13.54 8.39
C ALA A 91 10.16 12.70 7.52
N PRO A 92 10.73 13.26 6.44
CA PRO A 92 11.84 12.62 5.74
C PRO A 92 13.04 12.44 6.67
N GLY A 93 13.79 11.36 6.47
CA GLY A 93 14.98 11.02 7.28
C GLY A 93 15.00 9.57 7.69
N ASP A 94 15.85 9.26 8.66
CA ASP A 94 16.03 7.89 9.15
C ASP A 94 14.88 7.47 10.06
N ALA A 95 14.46 6.24 9.88
CA ALA A 95 13.42 5.57 10.65
C ALA A 95 13.85 4.14 10.97
N PHE A 96 13.16 3.49 11.89
CA PHE A 96 13.45 2.10 12.23
C PHE A 96 12.20 1.36 12.71
N ILE A 97 12.26 0.06 12.65
CA ILE A 97 11.33 -0.86 13.29
C ILE A 97 12.09 -1.71 14.32
N SER A 98 11.35 -2.26 15.27
CA SER A 98 11.88 -3.21 16.25
C SER A 98 11.46 -4.62 15.89
N VAL A 99 12.40 -5.57 15.91
CA VAL A 99 12.16 -7.00 15.74
C VAL A 99 12.45 -7.68 17.06
N LEU A 100 11.42 -8.32 17.63
CA LEU A 100 11.51 -8.96 18.93
C LEU A 100 12.23 -10.30 18.80
N PRO A 101 13.23 -10.61 19.64
CA PRO A 101 13.91 -11.89 19.63
C PRO A 101 13.02 -13.01 20.18
N GLU A 102 13.13 -14.20 19.58
CA GLU A 102 12.54 -15.43 20.14
C GLU A 102 13.17 -15.70 21.50
N GLY A 103 12.34 -15.91 22.53
CA GLY A 103 12.84 -16.19 23.89
C GLY A 103 13.16 -14.97 24.75
N GLY A 104 12.90 -13.75 24.29
CA GLY A 104 13.10 -12.51 25.04
C GLY A 104 14.50 -11.91 24.84
N GLY A 105 14.70 -10.69 25.34
CA GLY A 105 15.94 -9.92 25.19
C GLY A 105 15.71 -8.57 24.51
N SER A 106 16.81 -7.88 24.19
CA SER A 106 16.71 -6.57 23.53
C SER A 106 16.26 -6.69 22.08
N PRO A 107 15.30 -5.88 21.61
CA PRO A 107 14.86 -5.87 20.23
C PRO A 107 16.01 -5.51 19.28
N ARG A 108 16.03 -6.16 18.10
CA ARG A 108 16.91 -5.76 17.00
C ARG A 108 16.24 -4.64 16.22
N LEU A 109 16.97 -3.55 15.97
CA LEU A 109 16.50 -2.46 15.14
C LEU A 109 16.80 -2.73 13.66
N VAL A 110 15.83 -2.47 12.81
CA VAL A 110 15.98 -2.49 11.34
C VAL A 110 15.71 -1.09 10.83
N HIS A 111 16.77 -0.44 10.35
CA HIS A 111 16.74 0.93 9.86
C HIS A 111 16.29 1.01 8.41
N TYR A 112 15.61 2.11 8.06
CA TYR A 112 15.27 2.48 6.70
C TYR A 112 15.21 4.01 6.60
N SER A 113 15.21 4.54 5.37
CA SER A 113 15.15 5.98 5.14
C SER A 113 13.84 6.36 4.47
N VAL A 114 13.21 7.44 4.93
CA VAL A 114 12.01 8.03 4.35
C VAL A 114 12.43 9.20 3.45
N ALA A 115 12.25 9.05 2.15
CA ALA A 115 12.57 10.10 1.18
C ALA A 115 11.48 11.20 1.19
N PRO A 116 11.82 12.45 0.85
CA PRO A 116 10.82 13.51 0.75
C PRO A 116 9.84 13.25 -0.40
N LYS A 117 8.56 13.56 -0.18
CA LYS A 117 7.51 13.54 -1.20
C LYS A 117 6.63 14.77 -1.02
N GLN A 118 6.44 15.52 -2.10
CA GLN A 118 5.49 16.62 -2.14
C GLN A 118 4.17 16.15 -2.74
N TYR A 119 3.08 16.39 -2.03
CA TYR A 119 1.73 16.12 -2.49
C TYR A 119 1.12 17.38 -3.11
N LYS A 120 0.25 17.18 -4.08
CA LYS A 120 -0.49 18.29 -4.72
C LYS A 120 -1.34 19.02 -3.69
N GLU A 121 -1.43 20.34 -3.84
CA GLU A 121 -2.27 21.20 -3.05
C GLU A 121 -3.36 21.82 -3.91
N GLN A 122 -4.58 21.88 -3.37
CA GLN A 122 -5.76 22.45 -4.04
C GLN A 122 -6.40 23.50 -3.15
N HIS A 123 -6.37 24.74 -3.59
CA HIS A 123 -7.02 25.87 -2.92
C HIS A 123 -8.43 26.03 -3.46
N LEU A 124 -9.42 25.99 -2.58
CA LEU A 124 -10.84 26.13 -2.91
C LEU A 124 -11.49 27.21 -2.07
N LYS A 125 -12.30 28.04 -2.72
CA LYS A 125 -13.24 28.93 -2.04
C LYS A 125 -14.56 28.19 -1.86
N VAL A 126 -14.98 28.00 -0.61
CA VAL A 126 -16.21 27.29 -0.24
C VAL A 126 -17.07 28.13 0.69
N SER A 127 -18.36 27.81 0.78
CA SER A 127 -19.25 28.48 1.74
C SER A 127 -18.77 28.22 3.17
N PRO A 128 -18.77 29.24 4.06
CA PRO A 128 -18.39 29.08 5.48
C PRO A 128 -19.14 27.92 6.18
N ARG A 129 -20.43 27.76 5.90
CA ARG A 129 -21.25 26.66 6.47
C ARG A 129 -20.77 25.26 6.15
N THR A 130 -19.93 25.12 5.14
CA THR A 130 -19.35 23.82 4.77
C THR A 130 -18.14 23.46 5.65
N VAL A 131 -17.66 24.43 6.43
CA VAL A 131 -16.41 24.33 7.17
C VAL A 131 -16.64 24.20 8.67
N ASP A 132 -17.66 24.87 9.20
CA ASP A 132 -17.96 24.95 10.63
C ASP A 132 -19.10 23.98 10.96
N LEU A 133 -18.84 23.04 11.87
CA LEU A 133 -19.84 22.08 12.35
C LEU A 133 -20.72 22.73 13.43
N SER A 134 -21.98 22.31 13.47
CA SER A 134 -22.84 22.58 14.63
C SER A 134 -22.30 21.82 15.85
N PRO A 135 -22.66 22.25 17.10
CA PRO A 135 -22.27 21.50 18.30
C PRO A 135 -22.74 20.04 18.28
N GLU A 136 -23.90 19.75 17.70
CA GLU A 136 -24.45 18.39 17.56
C GLU A 136 -23.64 17.55 16.58
N ASP A 137 -23.30 18.11 15.41
CA ASP A 137 -22.48 17.46 14.41
C ASP A 137 -21.06 17.22 14.92
N GLN A 138 -20.51 18.17 15.66
CA GLN A 138 -19.21 18.03 16.32
C GLN A 138 -19.21 16.86 17.32
N ALA A 139 -20.22 16.79 18.18
CA ALA A 139 -20.35 15.71 19.15
C ALA A 139 -20.58 14.33 18.48
N ARG A 140 -21.32 14.29 17.35
CA ARG A 140 -21.47 13.10 16.51
C ARG A 140 -20.11 12.68 15.95
N TYR A 141 -19.40 13.59 15.32
CA TYR A 141 -18.07 13.33 14.72
C TYR A 141 -17.06 12.82 15.77
N GLU A 142 -17.04 13.38 16.97
CA GLU A 142 -16.11 12.95 18.03
C GLU A 142 -16.37 11.50 18.46
N ARG A 143 -17.63 11.13 18.68
CA ARG A 143 -17.98 9.73 18.99
C ARG A 143 -17.61 8.77 17.85
N GLU A 144 -17.87 9.15 16.59
CA GLU A 144 -17.56 8.37 15.42
C GLU A 144 -16.05 8.22 15.22
N ARG A 145 -15.28 9.27 15.46
CA ARG A 145 -13.83 9.27 15.43
C ARG A 145 -13.24 8.26 16.43
N ASP A 146 -13.76 8.26 17.64
CA ASP A 146 -13.27 7.37 18.70
C ASP A 146 -13.62 5.90 18.39
N HIS A 147 -14.79 5.64 17.82
CA HIS A 147 -15.16 4.32 17.32
C HIS A 147 -14.26 3.88 16.16
N GLN A 148 -14.06 4.73 15.15
CA GLN A 148 -13.19 4.39 14.03
C GLN A 148 -11.73 4.17 14.47
N ALA A 149 -11.25 4.89 15.49
CA ALA A 149 -9.92 4.64 16.05
C ALA A 149 -9.78 3.22 16.62
N GLN A 150 -10.85 2.68 17.23
CA GLN A 150 -10.89 1.29 17.69
C GLN A 150 -10.89 0.30 16.52
N VAL A 151 -11.68 0.56 15.47
CA VAL A 151 -11.69 -0.25 14.24
C VAL A 151 -10.29 -0.27 13.61
N MET A 152 -9.67 0.89 13.46
CA MET A 152 -8.32 1.05 12.90
C MET A 152 -7.22 0.40 13.75
N ALA A 153 -7.48 0.13 15.04
CA ALA A 153 -6.55 -0.57 15.93
C ALA A 153 -6.59 -2.10 15.76
N THR A 154 -7.50 -2.63 14.95
CA THR A 154 -7.64 -4.07 14.72
C THR A 154 -6.35 -4.67 14.20
N PHE A 155 -5.90 -5.72 14.87
CA PHE A 155 -4.79 -6.55 14.43
C PHE A 155 -5.13 -8.01 14.70
N THR A 156 -5.44 -8.74 13.65
CA THR A 156 -5.76 -10.17 13.69
C THR A 156 -4.67 -10.92 12.96
N GLU A 157 -4.04 -11.92 13.57
CA GLU A 157 -3.00 -12.71 12.92
C GLU A 157 -3.49 -13.34 11.62
N GLN A 158 -4.66 -13.98 11.69
CA GLN A 158 -5.40 -14.47 10.54
C GLN A 158 -6.88 -14.42 10.89
N PRO A 159 -7.68 -13.57 10.23
CA PRO A 159 -9.11 -13.55 10.47
C PRO A 159 -9.73 -14.91 10.16
N ALA A 160 -10.62 -15.38 11.02
CA ALA A 160 -11.24 -16.69 10.84
C ALA A 160 -11.96 -16.78 9.49
N GLY A 161 -11.66 -17.84 8.73
CA GLY A 161 -12.20 -18.08 7.39
C GLY A 161 -11.51 -17.30 6.26
N VAL A 162 -10.51 -16.46 6.57
CA VAL A 162 -9.76 -15.69 5.59
C VAL A 162 -8.43 -16.37 5.27
N ALA A 163 -8.21 -16.75 4.02
CA ALA A 163 -6.89 -17.21 3.57
C ALA A 163 -5.95 -16.03 3.41
N LEU A 164 -4.74 -16.11 3.96
CA LEU A 164 -3.69 -15.11 3.70
C LEU A 164 -3.24 -15.24 2.24
N ALA A 165 -3.70 -14.29 1.42
CA ALA A 165 -3.43 -14.28 -0.01
C ALA A 165 -2.24 -13.37 -0.37
N SER A 166 -1.86 -13.41 -1.65
CA SER A 166 -1.00 -12.39 -2.25
C SER A 166 -1.51 -10.99 -1.93
N LEU A 167 -0.61 -10.05 -1.63
CA LEU A 167 -0.95 -8.65 -1.36
C LEU A 167 -1.30 -7.85 -2.64
N ARG A 168 -1.46 -8.51 -3.78
CA ARG A 168 -1.93 -7.89 -5.01
C ARG A 168 -3.43 -7.71 -4.98
N MET A 169 -3.86 -6.50 -4.71
CA MET A 169 -5.27 -6.14 -4.64
C MET A 169 -5.92 -6.02 -6.03
N ARG A 170 -7.19 -6.40 -6.13
CA ARG A 170 -8.05 -6.03 -7.25
C ARG A 170 -8.52 -4.60 -7.08
N VAL A 171 -8.77 -3.90 -8.20
CA VAL A 171 -9.48 -2.63 -8.16
C VAL A 171 -10.94 -2.90 -7.72
N PRO A 172 -11.44 -2.27 -6.65
CA PRO A 172 -12.74 -2.62 -6.07
C PRO A 172 -13.94 -2.19 -6.93
N VAL A 173 -13.78 -1.18 -7.76
CA VAL A 173 -14.85 -0.67 -8.64
C VAL A 173 -14.25 -0.14 -9.95
N PRO A 174 -14.87 -0.40 -11.11
CA PRO A 174 -14.43 0.23 -12.35
C PRO A 174 -14.75 1.73 -12.32
N GLY A 175 -13.82 2.55 -12.80
CA GLY A 175 -14.00 3.99 -12.85
C GLY A 175 -12.71 4.77 -13.01
N ARG A 176 -12.85 6.08 -13.26
CA ARG A 176 -11.71 6.99 -13.35
C ARG A 176 -11.32 7.47 -11.95
N ARG A 177 -10.04 7.48 -11.64
CA ARG A 177 -9.53 8.14 -10.43
C ARG A 177 -9.89 9.62 -10.47
N SER A 178 -10.68 10.09 -9.53
CA SER A 178 -11.14 11.48 -9.44
C SER A 178 -10.35 12.29 -8.41
N SER A 179 -9.79 11.64 -7.39
CA SER A 179 -8.88 12.25 -6.42
C SER A 179 -7.83 11.23 -5.97
N SER A 180 -6.63 11.71 -5.67
CA SER A 180 -5.49 10.88 -5.30
C SER A 180 -5.23 10.95 -3.81
N PHE A 181 -4.60 9.91 -3.26
CA PHE A 181 -4.06 9.91 -1.92
C PHE A 181 -3.09 11.09 -1.70
N GLY A 182 -3.09 11.65 -0.51
CA GLY A 182 -2.20 12.74 -0.10
C GLY A 182 -2.56 14.13 -0.63
N LEU A 183 -3.60 14.27 -1.46
CA LEU A 183 -4.04 15.59 -1.93
C LEU A 183 -4.40 16.49 -0.74
N ARG A 184 -3.73 17.64 -0.63
CA ARG A 184 -3.97 18.64 0.40
C ARG A 184 -4.99 19.65 -0.09
N ARG A 185 -6.11 19.79 0.62
CA ARG A 185 -7.13 20.81 0.32
C ARG A 185 -7.01 21.96 1.32
N VAL A 186 -7.04 23.17 0.79
CA VAL A 186 -7.04 24.42 1.58
C VAL A 186 -8.34 25.14 1.28
N PHE A 187 -9.24 25.23 2.28
CA PHE A 187 -10.54 25.87 2.15
C PHE A 187 -10.48 27.27 2.75
N ASN A 188 -10.72 28.30 1.93
CA ASN A 188 -10.69 29.69 2.37
C ASN A 188 -9.40 30.07 3.15
N GLY A 189 -8.25 29.53 2.72
CA GLY A 189 -6.95 29.72 3.39
C GLY A 189 -6.70 28.81 4.58
N GLN A 190 -7.64 27.95 4.97
CA GLN A 190 -7.47 27.00 6.08
C GLN A 190 -7.10 25.62 5.56
N PRO A 191 -5.94 25.06 5.95
CA PRO A 191 -5.56 23.68 5.59
C PRO A 191 -6.55 22.67 6.15
N ARG A 192 -6.83 21.63 5.38
CA ARG A 192 -7.61 20.46 5.78
C ARG A 192 -6.72 19.23 5.87
N ASN A 193 -7.19 18.20 6.57
CA ASN A 193 -6.51 16.93 6.60
C ASN A 193 -6.30 16.44 5.16
N PRO A 194 -5.10 15.95 4.82
CA PRO A 194 -4.84 15.40 3.50
C PRO A 194 -5.78 14.23 3.20
N HIS A 195 -6.08 14.04 1.92
CA HIS A 195 -6.91 12.93 1.45
C HIS A 195 -6.24 11.58 1.77
N SER A 196 -6.89 10.74 2.56
CA SER A 196 -6.32 9.51 3.11
C SER A 196 -6.66 8.26 2.32
N GLY A 197 -7.16 8.39 1.10
CA GLY A 197 -7.51 7.30 0.21
C GLY A 197 -7.50 7.73 -1.24
N MET A 198 -8.13 6.91 -2.08
CA MET A 198 -8.32 7.15 -3.50
C MET A 198 -9.81 7.28 -3.80
N ASP A 199 -10.19 8.32 -4.53
CA ASP A 199 -11.56 8.45 -5.03
C ASP A 199 -11.66 7.89 -6.44
N ILE A 200 -12.62 6.98 -6.65
CA ILE A 200 -12.94 6.36 -7.95
C ILE A 200 -14.35 6.77 -8.33
N ALA A 201 -14.47 7.62 -9.35
CA ALA A 201 -15.76 8.08 -9.86
C ALA A 201 -16.51 6.91 -10.51
N ALA A 202 -17.72 6.63 -10.03
CA ALA A 202 -18.62 5.63 -10.57
C ALA A 202 -20.06 6.01 -10.23
N ALA A 203 -21.00 5.54 -11.03
CA ALA A 203 -22.43 5.85 -10.83
C ALA A 203 -22.95 5.22 -9.52
N THR A 204 -23.91 5.89 -8.88
CA THR A 204 -24.64 5.33 -7.74
C THR A 204 -25.22 3.97 -8.10
N GLY A 205 -25.08 3.00 -7.20
CA GLY A 205 -25.53 1.63 -7.41
C GLY A 205 -24.52 0.70 -8.08
N THR A 206 -23.35 1.23 -8.55
CA THR A 206 -22.28 0.39 -9.10
C THR A 206 -21.76 -0.56 -8.03
N PRO A 207 -21.72 -1.89 -8.28
CA PRO A 207 -21.22 -2.86 -7.31
C PRO A 207 -19.74 -2.63 -6.99
N ILE A 208 -19.39 -2.77 -5.71
CA ILE A 208 -18.02 -2.74 -5.20
C ILE A 208 -17.64 -4.14 -4.76
N VAL A 209 -16.47 -4.60 -5.17
CA VAL A 209 -15.98 -5.94 -4.86
C VAL A 209 -14.81 -5.91 -3.89
N ALA A 210 -14.68 -6.96 -3.07
CA ALA A 210 -13.57 -7.12 -2.15
C ALA A 210 -12.25 -7.28 -2.93
N PRO A 211 -11.21 -6.47 -2.63
CA PRO A 211 -9.93 -6.51 -3.35
C PRO A 211 -9.08 -7.74 -3.01
N LEU A 212 -9.25 -8.26 -1.81
CA LEU A 212 -8.63 -9.45 -1.22
C LEU A 212 -9.68 -10.19 -0.37
N PRO A 213 -9.43 -11.46 -0.02
CA PRO A 213 -10.22 -12.10 1.03
C PRO A 213 -10.14 -11.29 2.33
N GLY A 214 -11.26 -11.16 3.02
CA GLY A 214 -11.32 -10.37 4.25
C GLY A 214 -12.56 -10.64 5.07
N ARG A 215 -12.50 -10.22 6.33
CA ARG A 215 -13.65 -10.25 7.25
C ARG A 215 -14.17 -8.84 7.44
N VAL A 216 -15.47 -8.67 7.38
CA VAL A 216 -16.14 -7.40 7.71
C VAL A 216 -15.97 -7.14 9.21
N ILE A 217 -15.38 -6.03 9.58
CA ILE A 217 -15.12 -5.65 10.98
C ILE A 217 -15.92 -4.43 11.42
N ASP A 218 -16.44 -3.65 10.47
CA ASP A 218 -17.30 -2.52 10.77
C ASP A 218 -18.24 -2.21 9.60
N VAL A 219 -19.48 -1.85 9.94
CA VAL A 219 -20.53 -1.38 9.02
C VAL A 219 -21.28 -0.26 9.71
N GLY A 220 -21.27 0.95 9.16
CA GLY A 220 -21.92 2.09 9.79
C GLY A 220 -22.23 3.23 8.84
N ASP A 221 -22.98 4.23 9.35
CA ASP A 221 -23.20 5.52 8.69
C ASP A 221 -22.53 6.62 9.51
N TYR A 222 -21.54 7.28 8.91
CA TYR A 222 -20.69 8.27 9.56
C TYR A 222 -20.88 9.63 8.95
N PHE A 223 -20.77 10.67 9.75
CA PHE A 223 -21.05 12.05 9.38
C PHE A 223 -20.30 12.47 8.10
N PHE A 224 -19.00 12.22 8.05
CA PHE A 224 -18.20 12.59 6.88
C PHE A 224 -18.14 11.50 5.80
N ASN A 225 -18.03 10.26 6.22
CA ASN A 225 -17.80 9.12 5.33
C ASN A 225 -19.12 8.57 4.74
N GLY A 226 -20.28 8.90 5.33
CA GLY A 226 -21.55 8.28 4.97
C GLY A 226 -21.53 6.79 5.23
N GLY A 227 -22.29 6.03 4.46
CA GLY A 227 -22.26 4.57 4.51
C GLY A 227 -20.84 4.04 4.33
N THR A 228 -20.37 3.28 5.31
CA THR A 228 -18.97 2.84 5.40
C THR A 228 -18.87 1.39 5.77
N VAL A 229 -17.95 0.67 5.13
CA VAL A 229 -17.56 -0.71 5.48
C VAL A 229 -16.05 -0.78 5.66
N TRP A 230 -15.61 -1.53 6.68
CA TRP A 230 -14.21 -1.89 6.89
C TRP A 230 -14.01 -3.40 6.77
N LEU A 231 -12.94 -3.80 6.05
CA LEU A 231 -12.50 -5.19 5.94
C LEU A 231 -11.15 -5.38 6.61
N ASP A 232 -11.00 -6.48 7.36
CA ASP A 232 -9.74 -6.97 7.91
C ASP A 232 -9.21 -8.12 7.04
N HIS A 233 -8.00 -7.92 6.50
CA HIS A 233 -7.27 -8.89 5.67
C HIS A 233 -6.14 -9.59 6.44
N GLY A 234 -6.10 -9.40 7.75
CA GLY A 234 -5.10 -9.96 8.66
C GLY A 234 -3.86 -9.09 8.84
N GLN A 235 -3.21 -9.27 9.95
CA GLN A 235 -1.95 -8.63 10.34
C GLN A 235 -1.95 -7.11 10.13
N GLY A 236 -3.05 -6.45 10.53
CA GLY A 236 -3.19 -5.00 10.46
C GLY A 236 -3.32 -4.41 9.05
N LEU A 237 -3.56 -5.25 8.02
CA LEU A 237 -3.99 -4.80 6.71
C LEU A 237 -5.50 -4.65 6.69
N LEU A 238 -5.98 -3.42 6.64
CA LEU A 238 -7.40 -3.09 6.58
C LEU A 238 -7.72 -2.33 5.30
N THR A 239 -8.96 -2.44 4.83
CA THR A 239 -9.48 -1.59 3.75
C THR A 239 -10.80 -0.94 4.14
N MET A 240 -11.01 0.30 3.70
CA MET A 240 -12.16 1.13 4.01
C MET A 240 -12.88 1.55 2.73
N TYR A 241 -14.20 1.52 2.76
CA TYR A 241 -15.09 1.89 1.65
C TYR A 241 -16.12 2.87 2.16
N CYS A 242 -16.17 4.08 1.58
CA CYS A 242 -17.06 5.14 2.04
C CYS A 242 -18.02 5.63 0.95
N HIS A 243 -18.97 6.46 1.37
CA HIS A 243 -20.00 7.11 0.56
C HIS A 243 -20.99 6.14 -0.08
N LEU A 244 -21.20 4.98 0.55
CA LEU A 244 -21.97 3.86 0.02
C LEU A 244 -23.47 4.16 -0.02
N SER A 245 -24.15 3.67 -1.07
CA SER A 245 -25.61 3.71 -1.20
C SER A 245 -26.29 2.47 -0.60
N SER A 246 -25.59 1.33 -0.56
CA SER A 246 -26.02 0.13 0.16
C SER A 246 -24.80 -0.65 0.68
N MET A 247 -25.01 -1.33 1.79
CA MET A 247 -24.06 -2.20 2.44
C MET A 247 -24.76 -3.55 2.64
N ASP A 248 -24.47 -4.50 1.74
CA ASP A 248 -25.18 -5.79 1.66
C ASP A 248 -24.49 -6.86 2.53
N VAL A 249 -23.81 -6.42 3.60
CA VAL A 249 -23.03 -7.23 4.53
C VAL A 249 -23.22 -6.76 5.97
N ARG A 250 -22.81 -7.59 6.92
CA ARG A 250 -22.77 -7.31 8.36
C ARG A 250 -21.43 -7.68 8.97
N VAL A 251 -21.14 -7.12 10.13
CA VAL A 251 -19.94 -7.44 10.89
C VAL A 251 -19.85 -8.95 11.13
N GLY A 252 -18.68 -9.51 10.83
CA GLY A 252 -18.40 -10.94 10.93
C GLY A 252 -18.48 -11.71 9.61
N ASP A 253 -19.11 -11.16 8.57
CA ASP A 253 -19.16 -11.81 7.25
C ASP A 253 -17.75 -11.96 6.67
N VAL A 254 -17.51 -13.07 5.96
CA VAL A 254 -16.24 -13.38 5.29
C VAL A 254 -16.43 -13.29 3.79
N LEU A 255 -15.60 -12.49 3.15
CA LEU A 255 -15.62 -12.26 1.71
C LEU A 255 -14.40 -12.87 1.04
N GLN A 256 -14.59 -13.40 -0.17
CA GLN A 256 -13.52 -13.78 -1.07
C GLN A 256 -13.16 -12.61 -1.99
N ALA A 257 -11.95 -12.63 -2.56
CA ALA A 257 -11.54 -11.62 -3.54
C ALA A 257 -12.47 -11.64 -4.76
N GLY A 258 -13.17 -10.53 -5.01
CA GLY A 258 -14.12 -10.38 -6.10
C GLY A 258 -15.60 -10.48 -5.67
N ASP A 259 -15.90 -10.85 -4.43
CA ASP A 259 -17.28 -10.84 -3.92
C ASP A 259 -17.81 -9.41 -3.88
N ALA A 260 -18.98 -9.18 -4.46
CA ALA A 260 -19.69 -7.91 -4.36
C ALA A 260 -20.36 -7.82 -2.97
N PHE A 261 -20.17 -6.70 -2.27
CA PHE A 261 -20.63 -6.57 -0.89
C PHE A 261 -21.26 -5.21 -0.54
N CYS A 262 -21.08 -4.22 -1.39
CA CYS A 262 -21.69 -2.90 -1.22
C CYS A 262 -21.79 -2.19 -2.58
N LYS A 263 -22.38 -0.99 -2.60
CA LYS A 263 -22.58 -0.21 -3.83
C LYS A 263 -22.16 1.24 -3.66
N VAL A 264 -21.58 1.80 -4.72
CA VAL A 264 -21.24 3.21 -4.82
C VAL A 264 -22.46 4.07 -4.53
N GLY A 265 -22.25 5.16 -3.80
CA GLY A 265 -23.25 6.15 -3.50
C GLY A 265 -22.70 7.57 -3.47
N ALA A 266 -23.42 8.44 -2.77
CA ALA A 266 -23.04 9.83 -2.53
C ALA A 266 -23.48 10.25 -1.11
N THR A 267 -23.38 9.33 -0.14
CA THR A 267 -23.71 9.58 1.27
C THR A 267 -22.55 10.27 1.99
N GLY A 268 -22.83 10.88 3.13
CA GLY A 268 -21.84 11.69 3.85
C GLY A 268 -21.54 13.04 3.16
N ARG A 269 -20.31 13.54 3.35
CA ARG A 269 -19.92 14.86 2.84
C ARG A 269 -19.18 14.76 1.51
N VAL A 270 -19.92 14.73 0.41
CA VAL A 270 -19.38 14.57 -0.96
C VAL A 270 -20.00 15.55 -1.94
N THR A 271 -19.38 15.69 -3.11
CA THR A 271 -19.86 16.53 -4.21
C THR A 271 -20.56 15.74 -5.32
N GLY A 272 -20.48 14.43 -5.30
CA GLY A 272 -21.09 13.56 -6.31
C GLY A 272 -20.73 12.09 -6.09
N PRO A 273 -21.33 11.17 -6.85
CA PRO A 273 -21.14 9.74 -6.66
C PRO A 273 -19.71 9.29 -6.95
N HIS A 274 -19.11 8.60 -5.99
CA HIS A 274 -17.81 7.95 -6.10
C HIS A 274 -17.60 6.96 -4.96
N LEU A 275 -16.64 6.05 -5.12
CA LEU A 275 -16.07 5.28 -4.02
C LEU A 275 -14.85 6.04 -3.47
N HIS A 276 -14.86 6.36 -2.18
CA HIS A 276 -13.62 6.63 -1.45
C HIS A 276 -13.08 5.29 -0.93
N TRP A 277 -11.89 4.91 -1.39
CA TRP A 277 -11.22 3.66 -1.02
C TRP A 277 -9.94 3.94 -0.27
N GLY A 278 -9.87 3.48 0.97
CA GLY A 278 -8.69 3.58 1.82
C GLY A 278 -8.03 2.22 2.03
N VAL A 279 -6.70 2.22 2.09
CA VAL A 279 -5.88 1.06 2.49
C VAL A 279 -5.06 1.46 3.70
N MET A 280 -5.04 0.59 4.70
CA MET A 280 -4.33 0.83 5.95
C MET A 280 -3.36 -0.31 6.25
N LEU A 281 -2.16 0.04 6.72
CA LEU A 281 -1.16 -0.84 7.31
C LEU A 281 -0.73 -0.27 8.65
N ASN A 282 -0.54 -1.11 9.66
CA ASN A 282 -0.07 -0.69 11.00
C ASN A 282 -0.70 0.66 11.46
N ARG A 283 -2.02 0.73 11.47
CA ARG A 283 -2.82 1.92 11.86
C ARG A 283 -2.53 3.19 11.04
N THR A 284 -1.99 3.03 9.83
CA THR A 284 -1.57 4.14 8.97
C THR A 284 -2.18 3.97 7.59
N MET A 285 -2.90 5.00 7.10
CA MET A 285 -3.41 5.04 5.73
C MET A 285 -2.24 5.19 4.75
N VAL A 286 -2.25 4.38 3.68
CA VAL A 286 -1.19 4.32 2.66
C VAL A 286 -1.74 4.46 1.25
N ASP A 287 -0.86 4.90 0.29
CA ASP A 287 -1.16 5.09 -1.14
C ASP A 287 -1.15 3.78 -1.91
#